data_e2eb34259fa38e83c5274dc212d5932c
#
_entry.id   e2eb34259fa38e83c5274dc212d5932c
#
_cell.length_a   1.000
_cell.length_b   1.000
_cell.length_c   1.000
_cell.angle_alpha   90.00
_cell.angle_beta   90.00
_cell.angle_gamma   90.00
#
_symmetry.space_group_name_H-M   'P 1'
#
loop_
_entity.id
_entity.type
_entity.pdbx_description
1 polymer ?
#
loop_
_entity_poly.entity_id
_entity_poly.type
_entity_poly.pdbx_seq_one_letter_code
_entity_poly.pdbx_strand_id
1 'polypeptide(L)'
;MVAVPNTQAEALAWLRRSHDIHDSLQTTEFDKIYSKNAQVKFTNFPVAEGLEAIKQIMDAAFGQLSYMKHVTRQADQVDNRIWLAVDITYRVKGDPDNEDINIPAAGLVTIVTEGEEAGKIARFDVFLDNTPVREKIARVANVNS
;
A
#
# COMPACT_ATOMS: atom_id res chain seq x y z
N MET A 1 9.45 -5.25 18.02
CA MET A 1 8.67 -6.35 17.41
C MET A 1 7.21 -5.93 17.28
N VAL A 2 6.61 -6.14 16.13
CA VAL A 2 5.18 -5.87 15.93
C VAL A 2 4.41 -7.13 16.30
N ALA A 3 3.31 -6.97 17.02
CA ALA A 3 2.48 -8.12 17.38
C ALA A 3 1.69 -8.63 16.16
N VAL A 4 1.58 -9.94 16.03
CA VAL A 4 0.69 -10.56 15.06
C VAL A 4 -0.75 -10.34 15.54
N PRO A 5 -1.63 -9.73 14.75
CA PRO A 5 -3.01 -9.50 15.22
C PRO A 5 -3.79 -10.81 15.39
N ASN A 6 -4.57 -10.88 16.45
CA ASN A 6 -5.40 -12.05 16.79
C ASN A 6 -6.89 -11.71 16.90
N THR A 7 -7.24 -10.45 16.92
CA THR A 7 -8.62 -9.97 17.01
C THR A 7 -8.92 -9.01 15.88
N GLN A 8 -10.21 -8.76 15.63
CA GLN A 8 -10.64 -7.77 14.64
C GLN A 8 -10.09 -6.38 14.96
N ALA A 9 -10.12 -5.98 16.22
CA ALA A 9 -9.60 -4.67 16.64
C ALA A 9 -8.09 -4.57 16.42
N GLU A 10 -7.34 -5.63 16.70
CA GLU A 10 -5.90 -5.68 16.46
C GLU A 10 -5.59 -5.66 14.97
N ALA A 11 -6.37 -6.35 14.14
CA ALA A 11 -6.20 -6.34 12.68
C ALA A 11 -6.43 -4.94 12.12
N LEU A 12 -7.46 -4.23 12.57
CA LEU A 12 -7.73 -2.87 12.15
C LEU A 12 -6.62 -1.89 12.58
N ALA A 13 -6.10 -2.04 13.80
CA ALA A 13 -4.98 -1.23 14.29
C ALA A 13 -3.71 -1.50 13.48
N TRP A 14 -3.45 -2.77 13.16
CA TRP A 14 -2.32 -3.19 12.33
C TRP A 14 -2.40 -2.57 10.93
N LEU A 15 -3.59 -2.63 10.31
CA LEU A 15 -3.82 -2.03 8.98
C LEU A 15 -3.65 -0.51 9.02
N ARG A 16 -4.17 0.17 10.04
CA ARG A 16 -4.02 1.63 10.18
C ARG A 16 -2.55 2.03 10.23
N ARG A 17 -1.75 1.34 11.00
CA ARG A 17 -0.32 1.60 11.07
C ARG A 17 0.36 1.41 9.72
N SER A 18 0.03 0.33 9.01
CA SER A 18 0.54 0.07 7.66
C SER A 18 0.11 1.17 6.69
N HIS A 19 -1.17 1.57 6.73
CA HIS A 19 -1.67 2.64 5.88
C HIS A 19 -0.97 3.97 6.17
N ASP A 20 -0.77 4.32 7.44
CA ASP A 20 -0.10 5.57 7.80
C ASP A 20 1.31 5.65 7.21
N ILE A 21 2.03 4.53 7.21
CA ILE A 21 3.38 4.47 6.62
C ILE A 21 3.32 4.62 5.09
N HIS A 22 2.39 3.95 4.42
CA HIS A 22 2.21 4.11 2.98
C HIS A 22 1.74 5.54 2.62
N ASP A 23 0.81 6.08 3.37
CA ASP A 23 0.22 7.40 3.13
C ASP A 23 1.22 8.54 3.34
N SER A 24 2.33 8.29 4.03
CA SER A 24 3.42 9.25 4.16
C SER A 24 4.14 9.54 2.84
N LEU A 25 3.94 8.69 1.83
CA LEU A 25 4.63 8.74 0.53
C LEU A 25 6.16 8.61 0.66
N GLN A 26 6.61 7.97 1.74
CA GLN A 26 8.02 7.70 2.03
C GLN A 26 8.20 6.21 2.28
N THR A 27 9.32 5.67 1.83
CA THR A 27 9.64 4.24 2.05
C THR A 27 10.64 4.02 3.17
N THR A 28 11.05 5.07 3.87
CA THR A 28 12.07 5.03 4.90
C THR A 28 11.73 4.13 6.08
N GLU A 29 10.43 3.91 6.34
CA GLU A 29 9.96 3.06 7.44
C GLU A 29 9.40 1.71 6.95
N PHE A 30 9.60 1.36 5.69
CA PHE A 30 9.09 0.11 5.13
C PHE A 30 9.66 -1.14 5.82
N ASP A 31 10.88 -1.06 6.34
CA ASP A 31 11.46 -2.14 7.13
C ASP A 31 10.70 -2.46 8.42
N LYS A 32 9.86 -1.52 8.88
CA LYS A 32 9.01 -1.73 10.06
C LYS A 32 7.76 -2.54 9.75
N ILE A 33 7.30 -2.55 8.49
CA ILE A 33 6.05 -3.20 8.09
C ILE A 33 6.22 -4.33 7.10
N TYR A 34 7.32 -4.37 6.35
CA TYR A 34 7.61 -5.43 5.39
C TYR A 34 8.74 -6.32 5.89
N SER A 35 8.60 -7.62 5.70
CA SER A 35 9.71 -8.53 5.95
C SER A 35 10.78 -8.32 4.87
N LYS A 36 12.00 -8.74 5.19
CA LYS A 36 13.15 -8.62 4.29
C LYS A 36 12.91 -9.33 2.95
N ASN A 37 12.20 -10.45 2.99
CA ASN A 37 11.89 -11.27 1.82
C ASN A 37 10.43 -11.12 1.36
N ALA A 38 9.78 -10.03 1.73
CA ALA A 38 8.39 -9.80 1.37
C ALA A 38 8.18 -9.79 -0.15
N GLN A 39 6.98 -10.16 -0.56
CA GLN A 39 6.55 -10.12 -1.96
C GLN A 39 5.35 -9.20 -2.07
N VAL A 40 5.31 -8.38 -3.12
CA VAL A 40 4.16 -7.54 -3.45
C VAL A 40 3.73 -7.81 -4.88
N LYS A 41 2.47 -8.19 -5.04
CA LYS A 41 1.80 -8.33 -6.32
C LYS A 41 0.82 -7.19 -6.49
N PHE A 42 1.17 -6.20 -7.29
CA PHE A 42 0.32 -5.05 -7.54
C PHE A 42 -0.41 -5.26 -8.87
N THR A 43 -1.70 -5.51 -8.82
CA THR A 43 -2.57 -5.76 -9.98
C THR A 43 -1.98 -6.84 -10.91
N ASN A 44 -1.75 -6.50 -12.17
CA ASN A 44 -1.18 -7.39 -13.19
C ASN A 44 0.33 -7.28 -13.37
N PHE A 45 0.98 -6.44 -12.56
CA PHE A 45 2.43 -6.26 -12.66
C PHE A 45 3.16 -7.48 -12.11
N PRO A 46 4.40 -7.73 -12.55
CA PRO A 46 5.22 -8.79 -11.96
C PRO A 46 5.38 -8.64 -10.46
N VAL A 47 5.56 -9.76 -9.76
CA VAL A 47 5.80 -9.74 -8.32
C VAL A 47 7.11 -9.02 -8.02
N ALA A 48 7.06 -8.04 -7.13
CA ALA A 48 8.24 -7.43 -6.55
C ALA A 48 8.72 -8.31 -5.40
N GLU A 49 9.94 -8.81 -5.47
CA GLU A 49 10.51 -9.71 -4.47
C GLU A 49 11.59 -9.03 -3.66
N GLY A 50 11.39 -8.99 -2.35
CA GLY A 50 12.33 -8.41 -1.40
C GLY A 50 12.08 -6.94 -1.12
N LEU A 51 12.47 -6.51 0.07
CA LEU A 51 12.23 -5.17 0.57
C LEU A 51 12.81 -4.08 -0.35
N GLU A 52 14.02 -4.28 -0.87
CA GLU A 52 14.66 -3.27 -1.72
C GLU A 52 13.91 -3.08 -3.04
N ALA A 53 13.47 -4.17 -3.67
CA ALA A 53 12.67 -4.09 -4.89
C ALA A 53 11.32 -3.39 -4.64
N ILE A 54 10.69 -3.69 -3.51
CA ILE A 54 9.44 -3.05 -3.10
C ILE A 54 9.64 -1.55 -2.90
N LYS A 55 10.71 -1.14 -2.21
CA LYS A 55 11.04 0.27 -2.02
C LYS A 55 11.24 1.00 -3.35
N GLN A 56 11.97 0.41 -4.28
CA GLN A 56 12.23 1.03 -5.59
C GLN A 56 10.93 1.30 -6.35
N ILE A 57 10.04 0.31 -6.39
CA ILE A 57 8.75 0.45 -7.08
C ILE A 57 7.88 1.50 -6.41
N MET A 58 7.81 1.48 -5.08
CA MET A 58 6.98 2.43 -4.33
C MET A 58 7.55 3.85 -4.38
N ASP A 59 8.86 4.02 -4.34
CA ASP A 59 9.49 5.34 -4.48
C ASP A 59 9.13 5.98 -5.83
N ALA A 60 9.16 5.19 -6.91
CA ALA A 60 8.77 5.67 -8.23
C ALA A 60 7.30 6.09 -8.27
N ALA A 61 6.41 5.28 -7.68
CA ALA A 61 4.99 5.60 -7.61
C ALA A 61 4.71 6.82 -6.74
N PHE A 62 5.29 6.87 -5.55
CA PHE A 62 5.10 7.97 -4.58
C PHE A 62 5.63 9.30 -5.11
N GLY A 63 6.69 9.26 -5.92
CA GLY A 63 7.27 10.45 -6.53
C GLY A 63 6.32 11.19 -7.47
N GLN A 64 5.28 10.53 -7.94
CA GLN A 64 4.26 11.10 -8.83
C GLN A 64 3.04 11.64 -8.08
N LEU A 65 3.00 11.48 -6.76
CA LEU A 65 1.85 11.83 -5.93
C LEU A 65 2.18 12.97 -4.97
N SER A 66 1.19 13.81 -4.70
CA SER A 66 1.25 14.82 -3.64
C SER A 66 0.46 14.42 -2.40
N TYR A 67 -0.42 13.43 -2.54
CA TYR A 67 -1.30 12.98 -1.45
C TYR A 67 -1.77 11.56 -1.69
N MET A 68 -1.86 10.78 -0.63
CA MET A 68 -2.46 9.45 -0.63
C MET A 68 -3.10 9.19 0.73
N LYS A 69 -4.29 8.63 0.73
CA LYS A 69 -5.00 8.28 1.97
C LYS A 69 -5.79 7.00 1.80
N HIS A 70 -5.50 6.02 2.64
CA HIS A 70 -6.24 4.76 2.71
C HIS A 70 -7.29 4.83 3.82
N VAL A 71 -8.50 4.41 3.51
CA VAL A 71 -9.57 4.25 4.51
C VAL A 71 -10.13 2.83 4.37
N THR A 72 -9.87 1.99 5.35
CA THR A 72 -10.39 0.62 5.38
C THR A 72 -11.88 0.64 5.62
N ARG A 73 -12.65 0.05 4.69
CA ARG A 73 -14.09 -0.14 4.85
C ARG A 73 -14.43 -1.43 5.58
N GLN A 74 -13.66 -2.48 5.32
CA GLN A 74 -13.87 -3.80 5.89
C GLN A 74 -12.55 -4.57 5.91
N ALA A 75 -12.33 -5.35 6.94
CA ALA A 75 -11.19 -6.25 7.04
C ALA A 75 -11.63 -7.56 7.73
N ASP A 76 -11.23 -8.67 7.14
CA ASP A 76 -11.54 -10.00 7.65
C ASP A 76 -10.25 -10.79 7.79
N GLN A 77 -9.96 -11.26 8.99
CA GLN A 77 -8.76 -12.04 9.26
C GLN A 77 -9.09 -13.54 9.31
N VAL A 78 -8.28 -14.33 8.60
CA VAL A 78 -8.29 -15.78 8.62
C VAL A 78 -6.85 -16.23 8.87
N ASP A 79 -6.59 -16.77 10.05
CA ASP A 79 -5.22 -17.13 10.49
C ASP A 79 -4.28 -15.93 10.41
N ASN A 80 -3.20 -16.02 9.65
CA ASN A 80 -2.24 -14.91 9.46
C ASN A 80 -2.50 -14.11 8.19
N ARG A 81 -3.71 -14.15 7.63
CA ARG A 81 -4.09 -13.42 6.43
C ARG A 81 -5.21 -12.46 6.73
N ILE A 82 -5.13 -11.27 6.15
CA ILE A 82 -6.18 -10.26 6.26
C ILE A 82 -6.64 -9.91 4.85
N TRP A 83 -7.94 -10.14 4.57
CA TRP A 83 -8.61 -9.59 3.41
C TRP A 83 -9.15 -8.21 3.78
N LEU A 84 -8.91 -7.22 2.93
CA LEU A 84 -9.43 -5.87 3.17
C LEU A 84 -10.06 -5.27 1.94
N ALA A 85 -11.12 -4.49 2.17
CA ALA A 85 -11.69 -3.56 1.22
C ALA A 85 -11.33 -2.15 1.70
N VAL A 86 -10.76 -1.35 0.81
CA VAL A 86 -10.22 -0.04 1.17
C VAL A 86 -10.54 0.98 0.08
N ASP A 87 -10.83 2.21 0.47
CA ASP A 87 -10.93 3.34 -0.46
C ASP A 87 -9.65 4.15 -0.38
N ILE A 88 -9.04 4.41 -1.53
CA ILE A 88 -7.79 5.17 -1.60
C ILE A 88 -8.04 6.48 -2.33
N THR A 89 -7.66 7.59 -1.70
CA THR A 89 -7.68 8.90 -2.34
C THR A 89 -6.27 9.27 -2.74
N TYR A 90 -6.10 9.66 -4.01
CA TYR A 90 -4.81 10.11 -4.56
C TYR A 90 -4.93 11.54 -5.05
N ARG A 91 -3.81 12.27 -4.97
CA ARG A 91 -3.61 13.54 -5.70
C ARG A 91 -2.28 13.45 -6.45
N VAL A 92 -2.28 13.90 -7.68
CA VAL A 92 -1.10 13.82 -8.54
C VAL A 92 -0.25 15.09 -8.38
N LYS A 93 1.04 14.91 -8.20
CA LYS A 93 2.00 16.01 -8.07
C LYS A 93 1.99 16.87 -9.34
N GLY A 94 1.90 18.19 -9.14
CA GLY A 94 1.91 19.16 -10.26
C GLY A 94 0.56 19.35 -10.92
N ASP A 95 -0.50 18.71 -10.43
CA ASP A 95 -1.85 18.92 -10.93
C ASP A 95 -2.33 20.33 -10.54
N PRO A 96 -2.59 21.23 -11.52
CA PRO A 96 -3.05 22.59 -11.20
C PRO A 96 -4.41 22.61 -10.48
N ASP A 97 -5.25 21.59 -10.71
CA ASP A 97 -6.57 21.49 -10.09
C ASP A 97 -6.52 20.81 -8.72
N ASN A 98 -5.42 20.16 -8.39
CA ASN A 98 -5.24 19.41 -7.14
C ASN A 98 -6.42 18.47 -6.85
N GLU A 99 -6.86 17.75 -7.87
CA GLU A 99 -8.07 16.93 -7.87
C GLU A 99 -7.90 15.64 -7.07
N ASP A 100 -8.88 15.32 -6.23
CA ASP A 100 -8.95 14.03 -5.56
C ASP A 100 -9.39 12.94 -6.54
N ILE A 101 -8.64 11.86 -6.57
CA ILE A 101 -8.98 10.66 -7.35
C ILE A 101 -9.23 9.53 -6.36
N ASN A 102 -10.47 9.05 -6.31
CA ASN A 102 -10.88 8.00 -5.38
C ASN A 102 -10.93 6.66 -6.09
N ILE A 103 -10.20 5.68 -5.58
CA ILE A 103 -10.13 4.33 -6.16
C ILE A 103 -10.50 3.30 -5.10
N PRO A 104 -11.56 2.50 -5.34
CA PRO A 104 -11.84 1.35 -4.47
C PRO A 104 -10.82 0.25 -4.75
N ALA A 105 -10.36 -0.39 -3.70
CA ALA A 105 -9.36 -1.43 -3.80
C ALA A 105 -9.67 -2.57 -2.85
N ALA A 106 -9.09 -3.72 -3.13
CA ALA A 106 -9.07 -4.86 -2.22
C ALA A 106 -7.63 -5.34 -2.08
N GLY A 107 -7.34 -5.96 -0.97
CA GLY A 107 -6.02 -6.53 -0.71
C GLY A 107 -6.09 -7.82 0.06
N LEU A 108 -5.05 -8.61 -0.10
CA LEU A 108 -4.81 -9.79 0.73
C LEU A 108 -3.40 -9.68 1.30
N VAL A 109 -3.32 -9.53 2.61
CA VAL A 109 -2.06 -9.44 3.32
C VAL A 109 -1.79 -10.75 4.03
N THR A 110 -0.58 -11.29 3.85
CA THR A 110 -0.08 -12.43 4.63
C THR A 110 0.99 -11.93 5.58
N ILE A 111 0.88 -12.27 6.85
CA ILE A 111 1.73 -11.76 7.92
C ILE A 111 2.68 -12.85 8.39
N VAL A 112 3.94 -12.50 8.62
CA VAL A 112 4.93 -13.38 9.22
C VAL A 112 4.52 -13.69 10.66
N THR A 113 4.49 -14.97 11.03
CA THR A 113 3.99 -15.40 12.36
C THR A 113 5.08 -15.71 13.36
N GLU A 114 6.32 -15.97 12.91
CA GLU A 114 7.41 -16.43 13.77
C GLU A 114 8.71 -15.67 13.52
N GLY A 115 9.58 -15.66 14.52
CA GLY A 115 10.92 -15.09 14.41
C GLY A 115 10.95 -13.57 14.59
N GLU A 116 12.07 -12.97 14.24
CA GLU A 116 12.32 -11.55 14.43
C GLU A 116 11.39 -10.67 13.58
N GLU A 117 10.92 -11.19 12.47
CA GLU A 117 10.07 -10.45 11.55
C GLU A 117 8.58 -10.70 11.78
N ALA A 118 8.20 -11.41 12.84
CA ALA A 118 6.79 -11.64 13.18
C ALA A 118 6.01 -10.32 13.24
N GLY A 119 4.82 -10.32 12.65
CA GLY A 119 3.97 -9.12 12.56
C GLY A 119 4.21 -8.26 11.33
N LYS A 120 5.24 -8.56 10.52
CA LYS A 120 5.51 -7.86 9.27
C LYS A 120 4.83 -8.56 8.09
N ILE A 121 4.68 -7.83 7.00
CA ILE A 121 4.10 -8.35 5.76
C ILE A 121 5.05 -9.35 5.12
N ALA A 122 4.57 -10.58 4.91
CA ALA A 122 5.27 -11.59 4.11
C ALA A 122 4.88 -11.49 2.65
N ARG A 123 3.59 -11.21 2.37
CA ARG A 123 3.10 -11.03 1.02
C ARG A 123 1.89 -10.08 1.01
N PHE A 124 1.83 -9.25 0.00
CA PHE A 124 0.70 -8.35 -0.21
C PHE A 124 0.24 -8.47 -1.67
N ASP A 125 -1.00 -8.90 -1.87
CA ASP A 125 -1.66 -8.88 -3.16
C ASP A 125 -2.65 -7.72 -3.19
N VAL A 126 -2.48 -6.81 -4.15
CA VAL A 126 -3.29 -5.60 -4.29
C VAL A 126 -4.13 -5.69 -5.56
N PHE A 127 -5.44 -5.48 -5.43
CA PHE A 127 -6.40 -5.53 -6.53
C PHE A 127 -7.07 -4.16 -6.67
N LEU A 128 -6.75 -3.45 -7.73
CA LEU A 128 -7.36 -2.16 -8.04
C LEU A 128 -7.17 -1.83 -9.51
N ASP A 129 -7.96 -0.91 -10.00
CA ASP A 129 -7.76 -0.30 -11.31
C ASP A 129 -7.17 1.10 -11.12
N ASN A 130 -5.89 1.25 -11.40
CA ASN A 130 -5.18 2.52 -11.25
C ASN A 130 -5.25 3.40 -12.50
N THR A 131 -6.06 3.03 -13.50
CA THR A 131 -6.19 3.78 -14.74
C THR A 131 -6.47 5.26 -14.52
N PRO A 132 -7.41 5.68 -13.65
CA PRO A 132 -7.69 7.10 -13.44
C PRO A 132 -6.45 7.90 -12.96
N VAL A 133 -5.64 7.29 -12.11
CA VAL A 133 -4.41 7.93 -11.61
C VAL A 133 -3.37 8.05 -12.73
N ARG A 134 -3.16 6.98 -13.49
CA ARG A 134 -2.21 6.97 -14.61
C ARG A 134 -2.59 7.98 -15.69
N GLU A 135 -3.86 8.06 -16.02
CA GLU A 135 -4.37 9.04 -16.99
C GLU A 135 -4.15 10.47 -16.51
N LYS A 136 -4.38 10.73 -15.22
CA LYS A 136 -4.14 12.05 -14.64
C LYS A 136 -2.65 12.40 -14.67
N ILE A 137 -1.77 11.47 -14.33
CA ILE A 137 -0.32 11.66 -14.41
C ILE A 137 0.08 12.03 -15.82
N ALA A 138 -0.44 11.34 -16.83
CA ALA A 138 -0.14 11.62 -18.23
C ALA A 138 -0.63 13.02 -18.66
N ARG A 139 -1.83 13.41 -18.25
CA ARG A 139 -2.38 14.74 -18.53
C ARG A 139 -1.55 15.85 -17.89
N VAL A 140 -1.16 15.67 -16.64
CA VAL A 140 -0.34 16.65 -15.90
C VAL A 140 1.04 16.80 -16.57
N ALA A 141 1.67 15.70 -16.98
CA ALA A 141 2.94 15.72 -17.69
C ALA A 141 2.85 16.52 -19.00
N ASN A 142 1.74 16.36 -19.74
CA ASN A 142 1.53 17.09 -21.00
C ASN A 142 1.31 18.60 -20.78
N VAL A 143 0.64 18.98 -19.70
CA VAL A 143 0.40 20.40 -19.36
C VAL A 143 1.69 21.09 -18.92
N ASN A 144 2.55 20.36 -18.19
CA ASN A 144 3.78 20.90 -17.58
C ASN A 144 5.03 20.73 -18.45
N SER A 145 4.88 20.15 -19.64
CA SER A 145 6.00 19.95 -20.58
C SER A 145 6.21 21.15 -21.50
#